data_6f1937499f6550a0de2570b3e2019f4e
#
_entry.id   6f1937499f6550a0de2570b3e2019f4e
#
_cell.length_a   1.000
_cell.length_b   1.000
_cell.length_c   1.000
_cell.angle_alpha   90.00
_cell.angle_beta   90.00
_cell.angle_gamma   90.00
#
_symmetry.space_group_name_H-M   'P 1'
#
loop_
_entity.id
_entity.type
_entity.pdbx_description
1 polymer ?
#
loop_
_entity_poly.entity_id
_entity_poly.type
_entity_poly.pdbx_seq_one_letter_code
_entity_poly.pdbx_strand_id
1 'polypeptide(L)'
;MSSYLFTSESVSEGHPDKVADQISDAVLDAILAQDKRSRVAAETLVKDNMVVLAGEITTGARVNFSEVVRKTIKRIGYNDPTIGFDTHTCTVIVAYGEQSQNIAQGVDEGKGLDLEQGAGDQGLMFGYACDETPQLMPLAIYLSHRLVERQSELRRDGRLPWLRPDAKSQVTIRYTDGKPESIETVVLSTQHAPGMKHEQIKEAVIEQIIKPVLPKNYVKGNINFLVNPTGSFEIGGPKGDCGLTGRKIIVDTYGGSAPHGGGAFSGKDPSKVDRSAAYAARYVAKNIVAAGLATKCLVQVSYAIGVARPTSVMVTTQGTGKISDEKLSELVLKHFDLRPKGIIQMLDLLRPIYEKTAAYGHFGRDEPEFTWEATDKALALAADAGARKGAAVTA
;
A
#
# COMPACT_ATOMS: atom_id res chain seq x y z
N MET A 1 -15.90 18.85 -23.87
CA MET A 1 -15.86 17.73 -22.93
C MET A 1 -14.68 16.87 -23.28
N SER A 2 -13.71 16.74 -22.35
CA SER A 2 -12.61 15.77 -22.51
C SER A 2 -13.06 14.44 -21.92
N SER A 3 -12.95 13.34 -22.69
CA SER A 3 -13.22 11.99 -22.19
C SER A 3 -12.02 11.09 -22.44
N TYR A 4 -11.65 10.30 -21.43
CA TYR A 4 -10.54 9.34 -21.53
C TYR A 4 -10.81 8.12 -20.67
N LEU A 5 -10.07 7.05 -20.93
CA LEU A 5 -10.08 5.83 -20.11
C LEU A 5 -8.83 5.81 -19.22
N PHE A 6 -9.01 5.44 -17.97
CA PHE A 6 -7.93 5.23 -17.04
C PHE A 6 -8.06 3.86 -16.35
N THR A 7 -6.96 3.17 -16.20
CA THR A 7 -6.94 1.80 -15.68
C THR A 7 -5.96 1.68 -14.52
N SER A 8 -6.40 1.02 -13.46
CA SER A 8 -5.51 0.55 -12.38
C SER A 8 -5.66 -0.94 -12.19
N GLU A 9 -4.64 -1.54 -11.59
CA GLU A 9 -4.62 -2.97 -11.25
C GLU A 9 -4.28 -3.19 -9.79
N SER A 10 -4.64 -4.36 -9.27
CA SER A 10 -4.22 -4.85 -7.97
C SER A 10 -3.99 -6.35 -8.00
N VAL A 11 -3.34 -6.85 -6.96
CA VAL A 11 -3.06 -8.28 -6.79
C VAL A 11 -3.44 -8.73 -5.38
N SER A 12 -3.81 -10.00 -5.24
CA SER A 12 -4.21 -10.57 -3.95
C SER A 12 -3.01 -10.82 -3.03
N GLU A 13 -3.32 -11.15 -1.78
CA GLU A 13 -2.33 -11.55 -0.77
C GLU A 13 -1.49 -12.77 -1.19
N GLY A 14 -2.01 -13.62 -2.08
CA GLY A 14 -1.31 -14.81 -2.57
C GLY A 14 -0.46 -14.58 -3.82
N HIS A 15 -0.46 -13.39 -4.41
CA HIS A 15 0.44 -13.05 -5.49
C HIS A 15 1.91 -13.15 -5.01
N PRO A 16 2.85 -13.71 -5.79
CA PRO A 16 4.23 -13.94 -5.33
C PRO A 16 4.91 -12.70 -4.73
N ASP A 17 4.82 -11.55 -5.39
CA ASP A 17 5.40 -10.31 -4.86
C ASP A 17 4.74 -9.87 -3.54
N LYS A 18 3.42 -10.08 -3.38
CA LYS A 18 2.73 -9.74 -2.12
C LYS A 18 2.96 -10.78 -1.03
N VAL A 19 3.25 -12.02 -1.38
CA VAL A 19 3.76 -13.01 -0.40
C VAL A 19 5.10 -12.55 0.16
N ALA A 20 6.01 -12.08 -0.71
CA ALA A 20 7.31 -11.54 -0.31
C ALA A 20 7.16 -10.29 0.58
N ASP A 21 6.31 -9.34 0.19
CA ASP A 21 6.03 -8.12 0.98
C ASP A 21 5.48 -8.47 2.37
N GLN A 22 4.51 -9.37 2.45
CA GLN A 22 3.91 -9.78 3.73
C GLN A 22 4.91 -10.50 4.64
N ILE A 23 5.80 -11.33 4.09
CA ILE A 23 6.86 -11.98 4.87
C ILE A 23 7.84 -10.92 5.41
N SER A 24 8.28 -9.96 4.57
CA SER A 24 9.17 -8.89 4.99
C SER A 24 8.58 -8.02 6.10
N ASP A 25 7.30 -7.66 6.00
CA ASP A 25 6.62 -6.89 7.03
C ASP A 25 6.29 -7.71 8.28
N ALA A 26 6.03 -9.01 8.17
CA ALA A 26 5.89 -9.91 9.33
C ALA A 26 7.21 -10.04 10.12
N VAL A 27 8.35 -10.06 9.42
CA VAL A 27 9.68 -10.02 10.07
C VAL A 27 9.86 -8.69 10.80
N LEU A 28 9.53 -7.57 10.15
CA LEU A 28 9.59 -6.24 10.78
C LEU A 28 8.72 -6.18 12.05
N ASP A 29 7.47 -6.62 11.97
CA ASP A 29 6.54 -6.60 13.11
C ASP A 29 7.02 -7.48 14.26
N ALA A 30 7.55 -8.67 13.96
CA ALA A 30 8.11 -9.56 14.97
C ALA A 30 9.32 -8.96 15.72
N ILE A 31 10.10 -8.12 15.04
CA ILE A 31 11.23 -7.39 15.61
C ILE A 31 10.73 -6.21 16.45
N LEU A 32 9.87 -5.34 15.88
CA LEU A 32 9.36 -4.15 16.56
C LEU A 32 8.56 -4.46 17.83
N ALA A 33 7.90 -5.62 17.87
CA ALA A 33 7.20 -6.09 19.06
C ALA A 33 8.13 -6.29 20.28
N GLN A 34 9.42 -6.55 20.05
CA GLN A 34 10.42 -6.79 21.10
C GLN A 34 11.39 -5.60 21.26
N ASP A 35 11.76 -4.94 20.17
CA ASP A 35 12.71 -3.82 20.16
C ASP A 35 12.27 -2.74 19.16
N LYS A 36 11.62 -1.70 19.69
CA LYS A 36 11.11 -0.56 18.90
C LYS A 36 12.20 0.31 18.26
N ARG A 37 13.47 0.17 18.70
CA ARG A 37 14.60 0.94 18.18
C ARG A 37 15.39 0.21 17.09
N SER A 38 14.94 -0.96 16.71
CA SER A 38 15.58 -1.76 15.67
C SER A 38 15.66 -1.02 14.34
N ARG A 39 16.73 -1.28 13.60
CA ARG A 39 16.90 -0.88 12.22
C ARG A 39 16.71 -2.10 11.35
N VAL A 40 15.74 -2.05 10.46
CA VAL A 40 15.31 -3.19 9.66
C VAL A 40 15.16 -2.79 8.19
N ALA A 41 15.85 -3.50 7.33
CA ALA A 41 15.68 -3.52 5.90
C ALA A 41 15.61 -4.99 5.48
N ALA A 42 14.43 -5.58 5.58
CA ALA A 42 14.19 -7.00 5.33
C ALA A 42 13.61 -7.19 3.94
N GLU A 43 14.33 -7.90 3.08
CA GLU A 43 13.88 -8.25 1.74
C GLU A 43 13.65 -9.76 1.66
N THR A 44 12.69 -10.15 0.83
CA THR A 44 12.28 -11.53 0.64
C THR A 44 12.20 -11.86 -0.83
N LEU A 45 12.73 -13.03 -1.22
CA LEU A 45 12.48 -13.67 -2.50
C LEU A 45 11.70 -14.96 -2.25
N VAL A 46 10.65 -15.18 -3.05
CA VAL A 46 9.91 -16.45 -3.06
C VAL A 46 9.89 -17.05 -4.47
N LYS A 47 10.21 -18.33 -4.61
CA LYS A 47 10.13 -19.06 -5.88
C LYS A 47 9.99 -20.55 -5.63
N ASP A 48 9.10 -21.20 -6.39
CA ASP A 48 8.76 -22.61 -6.18
C ASP A 48 8.41 -22.87 -4.71
N ASN A 49 9.10 -23.78 -4.05
CA ASN A 49 8.90 -24.07 -2.60
C ASN A 49 10.06 -23.53 -1.75
N MET A 50 10.56 -22.35 -2.07
CA MET A 50 11.71 -21.72 -1.41
C MET A 50 11.39 -20.26 -1.03
N VAL A 51 11.87 -19.85 0.13
CA VAL A 51 11.90 -18.48 0.64
C VAL A 51 13.33 -18.11 0.99
N VAL A 52 13.82 -17.01 0.47
CA VAL A 52 15.11 -16.41 0.83
C VAL A 52 14.85 -15.07 1.51
N LEU A 53 15.35 -14.92 2.72
CA LEU A 53 15.35 -13.67 3.48
C LEU A 53 16.75 -13.07 3.39
N ALA A 54 16.84 -11.82 2.97
CA ALA A 54 18.10 -11.09 2.86
C ALA A 54 17.93 -9.63 3.32
N GLY A 55 19.02 -8.94 3.54
CA GLY A 55 19.02 -7.53 3.95
C GLY A 55 19.81 -7.29 5.22
N GLU A 56 19.55 -6.14 5.86
CA GLU A 56 20.31 -5.69 7.02
C GLU A 56 19.37 -5.47 8.21
N ILE A 57 19.74 -6.05 9.36
CA ILE A 57 18.98 -5.95 10.61
C ILE A 57 19.95 -5.66 11.76
N THR A 58 19.70 -4.56 12.48
CA THR A 58 20.36 -4.25 13.76
C THR A 58 19.27 -4.21 14.84
N THR A 59 19.31 -5.19 15.75
CA THR A 59 18.23 -5.37 16.75
C THR A 59 18.73 -6.09 18.00
N GLY A 60 18.09 -5.80 19.13
CA GLY A 60 18.18 -6.60 20.34
C GLY A 60 17.14 -7.74 20.43
N ALA A 61 16.21 -7.80 19.47
CA ALA A 61 15.18 -8.82 19.44
C ALA A 61 15.73 -10.22 19.07
N ARG A 62 15.06 -11.25 19.56
CA ARG A 62 15.33 -12.65 19.19
C ARG A 62 14.13 -13.19 18.43
N VAL A 63 14.26 -13.35 17.11
CA VAL A 63 13.19 -13.77 16.22
C VAL A 63 13.54 -15.11 15.56
N ASN A 64 12.60 -16.04 15.59
CA ASN A 64 12.66 -17.25 14.78
C ASN A 64 12.10 -16.94 13.39
N PHE A 65 12.94 -16.49 12.47
CA PHE A 65 12.54 -16.11 11.14
C PHE A 65 11.82 -17.20 10.37
N SER A 66 12.25 -18.46 10.50
CA SER A 66 11.57 -19.59 9.84
C SER A 66 10.12 -19.76 10.33
N GLU A 67 9.87 -19.55 11.61
CA GLU A 67 8.53 -19.61 12.18
C GLU A 67 7.65 -18.45 11.70
N VAL A 68 8.20 -17.23 11.62
CA VAL A 68 7.49 -16.05 11.08
C VAL A 68 7.08 -16.32 9.63
N VAL A 69 8.02 -16.78 8.79
CA VAL A 69 7.76 -17.13 7.38
C VAL A 69 6.61 -18.13 7.28
N ARG A 70 6.69 -19.24 8.03
CA ARG A 70 5.68 -20.31 7.98
C ARG A 70 4.31 -19.84 8.43
N LYS A 71 4.23 -19.03 9.49
CA LYS A 71 2.97 -18.43 9.96
C LYS A 71 2.34 -17.53 8.88
N THR A 72 3.15 -16.70 8.23
CA THR A 72 2.68 -15.81 7.17
C THR A 72 2.17 -16.60 5.96
N ILE A 73 2.92 -17.58 5.47
CA ILE A 73 2.53 -18.46 4.35
C ILE A 73 1.21 -19.19 4.67
N LYS A 74 1.09 -19.71 5.90
CA LYS A 74 -0.13 -20.39 6.37
C LYS A 74 -1.34 -19.45 6.41
N ARG A 75 -1.16 -18.23 6.92
CA ARG A 75 -2.21 -17.21 6.98
C ARG A 75 -2.71 -16.82 5.59
N ILE A 76 -1.81 -16.68 4.62
CA ILE A 76 -2.14 -16.42 3.22
C ILE A 76 -2.95 -17.57 2.61
N GLY A 77 -2.78 -18.80 3.10
CA GLY A 77 -3.54 -19.96 2.64
C GLY A 77 -2.74 -20.93 1.77
N TYR A 78 -1.42 -20.82 1.74
CA TYR A 78 -0.54 -21.82 1.14
C TYR A 78 -0.24 -22.94 2.14
N ASN A 79 -1.21 -23.80 2.37
CA ASN A 79 -1.17 -24.93 3.31
C ASN A 79 -1.53 -26.28 2.66
N ASP A 80 -1.61 -26.30 1.34
CA ASP A 80 -1.83 -27.49 0.53
C ASP A 80 -0.61 -27.77 -0.34
N PRO A 81 0.15 -28.86 -0.11
CA PRO A 81 1.36 -29.16 -0.84
C PRO A 81 1.13 -29.40 -2.35
N THR A 82 -0.12 -29.67 -2.78
CA THR A 82 -0.46 -29.84 -4.19
C THR A 82 -0.34 -28.55 -4.99
N ILE A 83 -0.34 -27.39 -4.31
CA ILE A 83 -0.15 -26.07 -4.94
C ILE A 83 1.32 -25.86 -5.35
N GLY A 84 2.26 -26.59 -4.73
CA GLY A 84 3.70 -26.53 -5.03
C GLY A 84 4.45 -25.40 -4.33
N PHE A 85 3.79 -24.70 -3.40
CA PHE A 85 4.35 -23.80 -2.40
C PHE A 85 3.54 -23.97 -1.12
N ASP A 86 4.17 -24.34 -0.02
CA ASP A 86 3.43 -24.72 1.18
C ASP A 86 4.22 -24.47 2.47
N THR A 87 3.51 -24.10 3.51
CA THR A 87 4.05 -23.71 4.81
C THR A 87 4.88 -24.81 5.52
N HIS A 88 4.60 -26.10 5.27
CA HIS A 88 5.23 -27.22 5.98
C HIS A 88 6.55 -27.62 5.36
N THR A 89 6.64 -27.60 4.03
CA THR A 89 7.76 -28.17 3.27
C THR A 89 8.68 -27.15 2.65
N CYS A 90 8.30 -25.84 2.63
CA CYS A 90 9.13 -24.80 2.01
C CYS A 90 10.52 -24.71 2.68
N THR A 91 11.54 -24.53 1.86
CA THR A 91 12.90 -24.22 2.32
C THR A 91 12.98 -22.75 2.67
N VAL A 92 13.50 -22.45 3.86
CA VAL A 92 13.74 -21.07 4.32
C VAL A 92 15.24 -20.85 4.46
N ILE A 93 15.78 -19.91 3.69
CA ILE A 93 17.19 -19.49 3.73
C ILE A 93 17.24 -18.10 4.36
N VAL A 94 18.08 -17.89 5.36
CA VAL A 94 18.26 -16.61 6.06
C VAL A 94 19.65 -16.09 5.81
N ALA A 95 19.75 -14.90 5.22
CA ALA A 95 20.99 -14.21 4.87
C ALA A 95 20.93 -12.73 5.30
N TYR A 96 20.59 -12.47 6.56
CA TYR A 96 20.63 -11.13 7.13
C TYR A 96 22.03 -10.77 7.62
N GLY A 97 22.50 -9.55 7.28
CA GLY A 97 23.69 -8.91 7.84
C GLY A 97 23.34 -7.80 8.83
N GLU A 98 24.35 -7.13 9.35
CA GLU A 98 24.19 -5.92 10.17
C GLU A 98 24.23 -4.67 9.30
N GLN A 99 23.51 -3.61 9.73
CA GLN A 99 23.51 -2.32 9.03
C GLN A 99 24.91 -1.67 9.08
N SER A 100 25.31 -1.04 8.00
CA SER A 100 26.56 -0.26 7.92
C SER A 100 26.62 0.81 9.00
N GLN A 101 27.78 0.87 9.71
CA GLN A 101 28.03 1.88 10.75
C GLN A 101 28.01 3.32 10.19
N ASN A 102 28.41 3.51 8.94
CA ASN A 102 28.38 4.82 8.29
C ASN A 102 26.97 5.36 8.08
N ILE A 103 25.99 4.47 7.76
CA ILE A 103 24.59 4.84 7.65
C ILE A 103 24.01 5.12 9.04
N ALA A 104 24.31 4.28 10.02
CA ALA A 104 23.84 4.44 11.40
C ALA A 104 24.27 5.81 11.99
N GLN A 105 25.47 6.29 11.69
CA GLN A 105 25.96 7.59 12.16
C GLN A 105 25.07 8.77 11.73
N GLY A 106 24.51 8.76 10.52
CA GLY A 106 23.63 9.84 10.02
C GLY A 106 22.18 9.75 10.51
N VAL A 107 21.75 8.57 10.99
CA VAL A 107 20.38 8.31 11.43
C VAL A 107 20.22 8.41 12.95
N ASP A 108 21.28 8.12 13.70
CA ASP A 108 21.25 8.14 15.16
C ASP A 108 21.34 9.58 15.69
N GLU A 109 20.44 9.93 16.59
CA GLU A 109 20.39 11.25 17.24
C GLU A 109 21.72 11.54 17.99
N GLY A 110 22.30 12.72 17.77
CA GLY A 110 23.51 13.16 18.42
C GLY A 110 24.83 12.64 17.83
N LYS A 111 24.82 11.94 16.69
CA LYS A 111 26.02 11.34 16.09
C LYS A 111 26.45 11.90 14.75
N GLY A 112 25.55 12.48 13.96
CA GLY A 112 25.84 13.05 12.64
C GLY A 112 26.35 14.50 12.67
N LEU A 113 26.47 15.10 11.48
CA LEU A 113 26.67 16.55 11.33
C LEU A 113 25.41 17.32 11.73
N ASP A 114 24.24 16.76 11.46
CA ASP A 114 22.97 17.18 12.03
C ASP A 114 22.76 16.39 13.34
N LEU A 115 22.53 17.10 14.44
CA LEU A 115 22.35 16.47 15.75
C LEU A 115 20.93 15.91 15.96
N GLU A 116 19.98 16.30 15.11
CA GLU A 116 18.66 15.67 15.09
C GLU A 116 18.71 14.34 14.29
N GLN A 117 17.74 13.46 14.48
CA GLN A 117 17.61 12.24 13.70
C GLN A 117 17.47 12.59 12.21
N GLY A 118 18.49 12.30 11.42
CA GLY A 118 18.49 12.51 9.96
C GLY A 118 17.73 11.42 9.21
N ALA A 119 17.46 11.69 7.94
CA ALA A 119 16.91 10.68 7.03
C ALA A 119 17.94 9.56 6.78
N GLY A 120 17.46 8.32 6.73
CA GLY A 120 18.31 7.14 6.51
C GLY A 120 18.82 6.99 5.08
N ASP A 121 18.26 7.76 4.15
CA ASP A 121 18.69 7.82 2.75
C ASP A 121 18.25 9.15 2.13
N GLN A 122 18.81 9.46 0.96
CA GLN A 122 18.26 10.46 0.05
C GLN A 122 17.01 9.89 -0.64
N GLY A 123 16.09 10.75 -1.06
CA GLY A 123 14.94 10.30 -1.83
C GLY A 123 13.85 11.36 -1.95
N LEU A 124 12.86 11.04 -2.77
CA LEU A 124 11.64 11.81 -2.90
C LEU A 124 10.43 10.90 -2.76
N MET A 125 9.41 11.35 -2.06
CA MET A 125 8.21 10.59 -1.77
C MET A 125 6.99 11.41 -2.12
N PHE A 126 5.91 10.71 -2.52
CA PHE A 126 4.65 11.34 -2.89
C PHE A 126 3.51 10.88 -1.99
N GLY A 127 2.63 11.82 -1.69
CA GLY A 127 1.31 11.56 -1.14
C GLY A 127 0.22 12.12 -2.05
N TYR A 128 -0.91 11.44 -2.12
CA TYR A 128 -2.04 11.85 -2.94
C TYR A 128 -3.37 11.61 -2.25
N ALA A 129 -4.34 12.45 -2.55
CA ALA A 129 -5.74 12.25 -2.19
C ALA A 129 -6.64 12.90 -3.24
N CYS A 130 -7.83 12.33 -3.46
CA CYS A 130 -8.86 12.90 -4.32
C CYS A 130 -10.25 12.52 -3.79
N ASP A 131 -11.28 13.27 -4.18
CA ASP A 131 -12.66 13.11 -3.72
C ASP A 131 -13.46 12.06 -4.50
N GLU A 132 -12.80 11.11 -5.17
CA GLU A 132 -13.46 10.10 -6.00
C GLU A 132 -14.12 8.97 -5.19
N THR A 133 -13.64 8.74 -3.97
CA THR A 133 -14.18 7.72 -3.04
C THR A 133 -14.27 8.27 -1.62
N PRO A 134 -15.08 7.67 -0.73
CA PRO A 134 -15.13 8.07 0.69
C PRO A 134 -13.77 8.01 1.39
N GLN A 135 -12.90 7.08 0.99
CA GLN A 135 -11.54 6.94 1.52
C GLN A 135 -10.56 7.97 0.94
N LEU A 136 -11.05 8.88 0.08
CA LEU A 136 -10.25 9.89 -0.61
C LEU A 136 -9.12 9.27 -1.46
N MET A 137 -9.45 8.19 -2.17
CA MET A 137 -8.59 7.46 -3.10
C MET A 137 -9.12 7.52 -4.52
N PRO A 138 -8.24 7.37 -5.54
CA PRO A 138 -8.68 7.19 -6.92
C PRO A 138 -9.55 5.95 -7.08
N LEU A 139 -10.66 6.08 -7.81
CA LEU A 139 -11.69 5.05 -7.92
C LEU A 139 -11.16 3.74 -8.52
N ALA A 140 -10.31 3.82 -9.55
CA ALA A 140 -9.82 2.64 -10.27
C ALA A 140 -8.99 1.72 -9.38
N ILE A 141 -8.00 2.27 -8.64
CA ILE A 141 -7.17 1.46 -7.72
C ILE A 141 -7.98 0.99 -6.52
N TYR A 142 -8.84 1.82 -5.97
CA TYR A 142 -9.71 1.45 -4.86
C TYR A 142 -10.56 0.21 -5.20
N LEU A 143 -11.23 0.23 -6.35
CA LEU A 143 -12.03 -0.93 -6.79
C LEU A 143 -11.17 -2.15 -7.09
N SER A 144 -9.99 -1.96 -7.68
CA SER A 144 -9.06 -3.07 -7.94
C SER A 144 -8.66 -3.77 -6.64
N HIS A 145 -8.36 -3.03 -5.57
CA HIS A 145 -8.09 -3.61 -4.24
C HIS A 145 -9.30 -4.38 -3.69
N ARG A 146 -10.49 -3.77 -3.73
CA ARG A 146 -11.71 -4.41 -3.18
C ARG A 146 -12.05 -5.73 -3.88
N LEU A 147 -11.76 -5.86 -5.19
CA LEU A 147 -11.99 -7.09 -5.95
C LEU A 147 -11.11 -8.25 -5.44
N VAL A 148 -9.83 -8.04 -5.29
CA VAL A 148 -8.91 -9.10 -4.82
C VAL A 148 -9.06 -9.37 -3.32
N GLU A 149 -9.43 -8.38 -2.53
CA GLU A 149 -9.80 -8.57 -1.13
C GLU A 149 -11.06 -9.44 -1.01
N ARG A 150 -12.10 -9.15 -1.80
CA ARG A 150 -13.32 -9.95 -1.83
C ARG A 150 -13.08 -11.40 -2.27
N GLN A 151 -12.18 -11.60 -3.26
CA GLN A 151 -11.73 -12.94 -3.66
C GLN A 151 -11.13 -13.70 -2.47
N SER A 152 -10.27 -13.06 -1.70
CA SER A 152 -9.62 -13.66 -0.53
C SER A 152 -10.61 -13.95 0.61
N GLU A 153 -11.60 -13.08 0.84
CA GLU A 153 -12.69 -13.32 1.79
C GLU A 153 -13.47 -14.60 1.44
N LEU A 154 -13.95 -14.71 0.20
CA LEU A 154 -14.77 -15.85 -0.24
C LEU A 154 -13.99 -17.17 -0.25
N ARG A 155 -12.68 -17.11 -0.44
CA ARG A 155 -11.78 -18.24 -0.29
C ARG A 155 -11.64 -18.67 1.19
N ARG A 156 -11.39 -17.71 2.07
CA ARG A 156 -11.14 -17.97 3.51
C ARG A 156 -12.38 -18.46 4.25
N ASP A 157 -13.55 -17.93 3.93
CA ASP A 157 -14.82 -18.33 4.56
C ASP A 157 -15.45 -19.59 3.95
N GLY A 158 -14.83 -20.14 2.90
CA GLY A 158 -15.23 -21.39 2.26
C GLY A 158 -16.46 -21.28 1.37
N ARG A 159 -16.97 -20.08 1.07
CA ARG A 159 -18.09 -19.90 0.11
C ARG A 159 -17.71 -20.30 -1.31
N LEU A 160 -16.45 -20.07 -1.70
CA LEU A 160 -15.88 -20.53 -2.95
C LEU A 160 -14.61 -21.36 -2.67
N PRO A 161 -14.75 -22.63 -2.22
CA PRO A 161 -13.64 -23.44 -1.70
C PRO A 161 -12.62 -23.85 -2.78
N TRP A 162 -12.95 -23.68 -4.05
CA TRP A 162 -12.09 -23.95 -5.17
C TRP A 162 -11.14 -22.77 -5.50
N LEU A 163 -11.35 -21.59 -4.90
CA LEU A 163 -10.42 -20.47 -5.04
C LEU A 163 -9.09 -20.78 -4.36
N ARG A 164 -8.00 -20.39 -5.01
CA ARG A 164 -6.64 -20.44 -4.49
C ARG A 164 -6.10 -19.03 -4.22
N PRO A 165 -4.96 -18.89 -3.49
CA PRO A 165 -4.56 -17.57 -2.96
C PRO A 165 -4.20 -16.53 -4.01
N ASP A 166 -3.65 -16.90 -5.17
CA ASP A 166 -3.18 -15.96 -6.19
C ASP A 166 -4.33 -15.42 -7.04
N ALA A 167 -4.37 -14.09 -7.17
CA ALA A 167 -5.32 -13.42 -8.07
C ALA A 167 -4.80 -12.04 -8.47
N LYS A 168 -5.29 -11.55 -9.63
CA LYS A 168 -5.04 -10.20 -10.15
C LYS A 168 -6.35 -9.58 -10.58
N SER A 169 -6.52 -8.29 -10.33
CA SER A 169 -7.65 -7.49 -10.80
C SER A 169 -7.19 -6.30 -11.60
N GLN A 170 -8.05 -5.83 -12.50
CA GLN A 170 -7.84 -4.57 -13.22
C GLN A 170 -9.19 -3.92 -13.45
N VAL A 171 -9.28 -2.60 -13.23
CA VAL A 171 -10.51 -1.84 -13.43
C VAL A 171 -10.23 -0.65 -14.33
N THR A 172 -11.00 -0.53 -15.43
CA THR A 172 -10.95 0.60 -16.35
C THR A 172 -12.17 1.50 -16.13
N ILE A 173 -11.90 2.76 -15.85
CA ILE A 173 -12.90 3.81 -15.59
C ILE A 173 -12.89 4.79 -16.74
N ARG A 174 -14.06 5.18 -17.23
CA ARG A 174 -14.24 6.35 -18.09
C ARG A 174 -14.30 7.60 -17.23
N TYR A 175 -13.52 8.57 -17.59
CA TYR A 175 -13.52 9.91 -17.02
C TYR A 175 -14.09 10.90 -18.03
N THR A 176 -14.94 11.80 -17.56
CA THR A 176 -15.45 12.94 -18.33
C THR A 176 -15.22 14.21 -17.54
N ASP A 177 -14.55 15.18 -18.16
CA ASP A 177 -14.14 16.45 -17.55
C ASP A 177 -13.43 16.25 -16.19
N GLY A 178 -12.54 15.23 -16.12
CA GLY A 178 -11.70 14.91 -14.97
C GLY A 178 -12.40 14.20 -13.80
N LYS A 179 -13.67 13.78 -14.00
CA LYS A 179 -14.46 13.03 -12.98
C LYS A 179 -14.78 11.62 -13.47
N PRO A 180 -14.79 10.62 -12.58
CA PRO A 180 -15.19 9.27 -12.94
C PRO A 180 -16.66 9.25 -13.35
N GLU A 181 -16.95 8.62 -14.49
CA GLU A 181 -18.29 8.56 -15.07
C GLU A 181 -18.88 7.16 -15.06
N SER A 182 -18.14 6.18 -15.57
CA SER A 182 -18.61 4.79 -15.69
C SER A 182 -17.46 3.78 -15.62
N ILE A 183 -17.78 2.56 -15.21
CA ILE A 183 -16.89 1.41 -15.26
C ILE A 183 -17.05 0.77 -16.64
N GLU A 184 -15.95 0.64 -17.39
CA GLU A 184 -15.97 0.11 -18.76
C GLU A 184 -15.54 -1.36 -18.82
N THR A 185 -14.48 -1.71 -18.09
CA THR A 185 -13.94 -3.07 -18.10
C THR A 185 -13.48 -3.48 -16.70
N VAL A 186 -13.76 -4.72 -16.34
CA VAL A 186 -13.24 -5.38 -15.15
C VAL A 186 -12.58 -6.67 -15.55
N VAL A 187 -11.28 -6.81 -15.25
CA VAL A 187 -10.54 -8.06 -15.39
C VAL A 187 -10.32 -8.66 -14.02
N LEU A 188 -10.60 -9.94 -13.86
CA LEU A 188 -10.21 -10.70 -12.67
C LEU A 188 -9.65 -12.07 -13.08
N SER A 189 -8.36 -12.28 -12.85
CA SER A 189 -7.71 -13.57 -12.99
C SER A 189 -7.48 -14.15 -11.60
N THR A 190 -8.05 -15.32 -11.34
CA THR A 190 -7.94 -15.98 -10.04
C THR A 190 -7.49 -17.43 -10.19
N GLN A 191 -6.52 -17.82 -9.38
CA GLN A 191 -6.07 -19.20 -9.27
C GLN A 191 -7.20 -20.05 -8.69
N HIS A 192 -7.34 -21.27 -9.21
CA HIS A 192 -8.41 -22.20 -8.84
C HIS A 192 -7.92 -23.65 -8.73
N ALA A 193 -8.70 -24.48 -8.06
CA ALA A 193 -8.49 -25.93 -7.99
C ALA A 193 -8.63 -26.57 -9.38
N PRO A 194 -7.93 -27.69 -9.64
CA PRO A 194 -8.07 -28.46 -10.88
C PRO A 194 -9.52 -28.93 -11.12
N GLY A 195 -9.86 -29.12 -12.39
CA GLY A 195 -11.14 -29.70 -12.81
C GLY A 195 -12.33 -28.74 -12.82
N MET A 196 -12.13 -27.45 -12.53
CA MET A 196 -13.18 -26.44 -12.65
C MET A 196 -13.41 -26.05 -14.12
N LYS A 197 -14.68 -25.96 -14.53
CA LYS A 197 -15.02 -25.45 -15.87
C LYS A 197 -14.97 -23.93 -15.89
N HIS A 198 -14.44 -23.36 -16.96
CA HIS A 198 -14.26 -21.90 -17.11
C HIS A 198 -15.58 -21.13 -16.94
N GLU A 199 -16.68 -21.63 -17.48
CA GLU A 199 -18.01 -20.99 -17.37
C GLU A 199 -18.48 -20.90 -15.92
N GLN A 200 -18.24 -21.95 -15.12
CA GLN A 200 -18.58 -21.95 -13.69
C GLN A 200 -17.76 -20.95 -12.91
N ILE A 201 -16.44 -20.88 -13.20
CA ILE A 201 -15.54 -19.88 -12.60
C ILE A 201 -16.02 -18.48 -12.96
N LYS A 202 -16.29 -18.23 -14.25
CA LYS A 202 -16.69 -16.93 -14.77
C LYS A 202 -18.00 -16.46 -14.13
N GLU A 203 -19.01 -17.30 -14.08
CA GLU A 203 -20.30 -16.98 -13.46
C GLU A 203 -20.14 -16.66 -11.97
N ALA A 204 -19.48 -17.52 -11.20
CA ALA A 204 -19.28 -17.34 -9.77
C ALA A 204 -18.48 -16.07 -9.46
N VAL A 205 -17.41 -15.78 -10.22
CA VAL A 205 -16.59 -14.59 -10.06
C VAL A 205 -17.40 -13.31 -10.35
N ILE A 206 -18.19 -13.29 -11.43
CA ILE A 206 -19.02 -12.13 -11.77
C ILE A 206 -20.05 -11.88 -10.67
N GLU A 207 -20.80 -12.92 -10.27
CA GLU A 207 -21.94 -12.76 -9.36
C GLU A 207 -21.53 -12.57 -7.89
N GLN A 208 -20.46 -13.23 -7.43
CA GLN A 208 -20.12 -13.23 -6.01
C GLN A 208 -18.92 -12.32 -5.66
N ILE A 209 -18.07 -12.00 -6.63
CA ILE A 209 -16.92 -11.13 -6.41
C ILE A 209 -17.13 -9.76 -7.05
N ILE A 210 -17.37 -9.71 -8.38
CA ILE A 210 -17.33 -8.45 -9.12
C ILE A 210 -18.56 -7.59 -8.81
N LYS A 211 -19.75 -8.08 -9.09
CA LYS A 211 -21.00 -7.29 -8.93
C LYS A 211 -21.20 -6.73 -7.52
N PRO A 212 -20.92 -7.45 -6.42
CA PRO A 212 -21.06 -6.90 -5.07
C PRO A 212 -20.10 -5.78 -4.72
N VAL A 213 -18.95 -5.68 -5.40
CA VAL A 213 -17.93 -4.66 -5.18
C VAL A 213 -18.21 -3.38 -5.98
N LEU A 214 -18.84 -3.49 -7.15
CA LEU A 214 -19.04 -2.34 -8.03
C LEU A 214 -20.10 -1.37 -7.50
N PRO A 215 -19.80 -0.08 -7.33
CA PRO A 215 -20.78 0.93 -6.93
C PRO A 215 -21.82 1.14 -8.03
N LYS A 216 -23.10 1.06 -7.69
CA LYS A 216 -24.22 1.11 -8.65
C LYS A 216 -24.25 2.39 -9.51
N ASN A 217 -23.81 3.50 -8.96
CA ASN A 217 -23.79 4.80 -9.66
C ASN A 217 -22.78 4.86 -10.81
N TYR A 218 -21.79 3.97 -10.85
CA TYR A 218 -20.80 3.87 -11.94
C TYR A 218 -21.08 2.68 -12.88
N VAL A 219 -22.09 1.87 -12.61
CA VAL A 219 -22.54 0.79 -13.50
C VAL A 219 -23.51 1.40 -14.51
N LYS A 220 -22.99 1.87 -15.65
CA LYS A 220 -23.76 2.45 -16.73
C LYS A 220 -23.56 1.62 -18.00
N GLY A 221 -24.65 1.01 -18.50
CA GLY A 221 -24.58 0.15 -19.70
C GLY A 221 -23.91 -1.21 -19.45
N ASN A 222 -23.33 -1.77 -20.49
CA ASN A 222 -22.70 -3.08 -20.46
C ASN A 222 -21.22 -2.95 -20.07
N ILE A 223 -20.84 -3.54 -18.93
CA ILE A 223 -19.45 -3.65 -18.51
C ILE A 223 -18.83 -4.89 -19.17
N ASN A 224 -17.62 -4.75 -19.71
CA ASN A 224 -16.85 -5.87 -20.24
C ASN A 224 -16.18 -6.65 -19.08
N PHE A 225 -16.66 -7.84 -18.78
CA PHE A 225 -16.09 -8.71 -17.76
C PHE A 225 -15.14 -9.75 -18.39
N LEU A 226 -13.86 -9.68 -18.03
CA LEU A 226 -12.82 -10.61 -18.46
C LEU A 226 -12.35 -11.44 -17.25
N VAL A 227 -12.83 -12.67 -17.15
CA VAL A 227 -12.49 -13.59 -16.06
C VAL A 227 -11.63 -14.72 -16.60
N ASN A 228 -10.43 -14.93 -16.02
CA ASN A 228 -9.46 -15.91 -16.47
C ASN A 228 -9.39 -15.99 -18.02
N PRO A 229 -9.02 -14.92 -18.73
CA PRO A 229 -9.14 -14.86 -20.20
C PRO A 229 -8.24 -15.86 -20.92
N THR A 230 -7.30 -16.50 -20.23
CA THR A 230 -6.47 -17.61 -20.73
C THR A 230 -7.20 -18.97 -20.67
N GLY A 231 -8.40 -19.02 -20.07
CA GLY A 231 -9.22 -20.22 -19.90
C GLY A 231 -8.98 -20.96 -18.58
N SER A 232 -7.77 -21.05 -18.09
CA SER A 232 -7.41 -21.75 -16.84
C SER A 232 -6.30 -21.02 -16.08
N PHE A 233 -6.34 -21.10 -14.74
CA PHE A 233 -5.29 -20.58 -13.86
C PHE A 233 -5.11 -21.52 -12.65
N GLU A 234 -4.61 -22.72 -12.90
CA GLU A 234 -4.36 -23.74 -11.86
C GLU A 234 -3.00 -23.58 -11.18
N ILE A 235 -1.96 -23.22 -11.95
CA ILE A 235 -0.61 -22.97 -11.45
C ILE A 235 -0.45 -21.47 -11.22
N GLY A 236 -0.22 -21.09 -9.95
CA GLY A 236 -0.03 -19.69 -9.54
C GLY A 236 0.81 -19.59 -8.27
N GLY A 237 0.85 -18.39 -7.70
CA GLY A 237 1.69 -18.10 -6.55
C GLY A 237 3.17 -18.28 -6.84
N PRO A 238 4.03 -18.50 -5.82
CA PRO A 238 5.46 -18.70 -5.98
C PRO A 238 5.84 -19.88 -6.88
N LYS A 239 4.95 -20.86 -7.04
CA LYS A 239 5.14 -21.95 -8.00
C LYS A 239 5.09 -21.46 -9.44
N GLY A 240 4.17 -20.55 -9.75
CA GLY A 240 4.00 -20.00 -11.10
C GLY A 240 5.05 -18.95 -11.46
N ASP A 241 5.33 -18.02 -10.54
CA ASP A 241 6.21 -16.87 -10.78
C ASP A 241 7.07 -16.54 -9.56
N CYS A 242 8.19 -15.85 -9.79
CA CYS A 242 9.08 -15.37 -8.74
C CYS A 242 8.51 -14.12 -8.09
N GLY A 243 8.49 -14.07 -6.75
CA GLY A 243 8.12 -12.90 -5.97
C GLY A 243 9.30 -12.27 -5.26
N LEU A 244 9.33 -10.93 -5.24
CA LEU A 244 10.30 -10.13 -4.50
C LEU A 244 9.62 -8.99 -3.78
N THR A 245 10.15 -8.65 -2.61
CA THR A 245 9.74 -7.46 -1.86
C THR A 245 9.90 -6.20 -2.71
N GLY A 246 8.87 -5.33 -2.69
CA GLY A 246 8.93 -4.02 -3.33
C GLY A 246 8.75 -4.02 -4.84
N ARG A 247 8.18 -5.06 -5.44
CA ARG A 247 7.87 -5.11 -6.88
C ARG A 247 6.44 -4.74 -7.24
N LYS A 248 5.65 -4.28 -6.27
CA LYS A 248 4.25 -3.85 -6.48
C LYS A 248 4.01 -2.43 -5.95
N ILE A 249 5.00 -1.54 -6.06
CA ILE A 249 4.99 -0.20 -5.47
C ILE A 249 3.84 0.69 -5.99
N ILE A 250 3.39 0.49 -7.22
CA ILE A 250 2.27 1.24 -7.78
C ILE A 250 0.93 0.70 -7.26
N VAL A 251 0.81 -0.62 -7.10
CA VAL A 251 -0.33 -1.28 -6.42
C VAL A 251 -0.40 -0.83 -4.95
N ASP A 252 0.74 -0.73 -4.28
CA ASP A 252 0.83 -0.32 -2.88
C ASP A 252 0.39 1.13 -2.64
N THR A 253 0.38 1.97 -3.67
CA THR A 253 0.12 3.41 -3.58
C THR A 253 -1.16 3.82 -4.32
N TYR A 254 -1.06 4.45 -5.48
CA TYR A 254 -2.20 5.14 -6.12
C TYR A 254 -2.56 4.58 -7.50
N GLY A 255 -2.05 3.40 -7.88
CA GLY A 255 -2.43 2.72 -9.14
C GLY A 255 -2.13 3.50 -10.41
N GLY A 256 -1.12 4.39 -10.38
CA GLY A 256 -0.73 5.24 -11.51
C GLY A 256 -1.44 6.60 -11.55
N SER A 257 -2.37 6.90 -10.63
CA SER A 257 -3.05 8.20 -10.55
C SER A 257 -2.17 9.33 -10.02
N ALA A 258 -1.05 9.00 -9.38
CA ALA A 258 -0.05 9.95 -8.88
C ALA A 258 1.36 9.44 -9.21
N PRO A 259 2.36 10.34 -9.26
CA PRO A 259 3.77 9.96 -9.34
C PRO A 259 4.21 9.09 -8.16
N HIS A 260 5.32 8.38 -8.35
CA HIS A 260 5.96 7.56 -7.32
C HIS A 260 7.46 7.87 -7.24
N GLY A 261 8.02 7.92 -6.02
CA GLY A 261 9.44 8.20 -5.81
C GLY A 261 10.37 7.03 -6.07
N GLY A 262 9.83 5.82 -6.23
CA GLY A 262 10.58 4.59 -6.50
C GLY A 262 10.90 3.75 -5.26
N GLY A 263 10.80 4.29 -4.04
CA GLY A 263 11.07 3.57 -2.80
C GLY A 263 9.97 2.56 -2.44
N ALA A 264 10.35 1.31 -2.16
CA ALA A 264 9.44 0.30 -1.63
C ALA A 264 9.21 0.50 -0.12
N PHE A 265 8.08 -0.01 0.39
CA PHE A 265 7.68 0.15 1.80
C PHE A 265 7.98 -1.09 2.64
N SER A 266 7.52 -2.27 2.19
CA SER A 266 7.57 -3.51 2.97
C SER A 266 8.98 -3.87 3.39
N GLY A 267 9.13 -4.36 4.62
CA GLY A 267 10.40 -4.73 5.24
C GLY A 267 11.23 -3.58 5.81
N LYS A 268 10.81 -2.32 5.60
CA LYS A 268 11.52 -1.13 6.09
C LYS A 268 10.92 -0.61 7.39
N ASP A 269 11.75 -0.42 8.43
CA ASP A 269 11.35 0.26 9.66
C ASP A 269 11.11 1.77 9.43
N PRO A 270 10.39 2.48 10.34
CA PRO A 270 10.00 3.88 10.13
C PRO A 270 11.13 4.89 10.02
N SER A 271 12.37 4.54 10.31
CA SER A 271 13.52 5.43 10.08
C SER A 271 13.82 5.62 8.58
N LYS A 272 13.34 4.70 7.75
CA LYS A 272 13.43 4.77 6.29
C LYS A 272 12.33 5.68 5.76
N VAL A 273 12.73 6.86 5.28
CA VAL A 273 11.81 7.90 4.77
C VAL A 273 11.02 7.45 3.54
N ASP A 274 11.52 6.51 2.77
CA ASP A 274 10.76 5.87 1.69
C ASP A 274 9.35 5.45 2.14
N ARG A 275 9.26 4.86 3.33
CA ARG A 275 7.99 4.44 3.93
C ARG A 275 7.35 5.54 4.75
N SER A 276 8.03 6.04 5.76
CA SER A 276 7.45 6.95 6.74
C SER A 276 7.04 8.29 6.13
N ALA A 277 7.83 8.86 5.23
CA ALA A 277 7.50 10.11 4.57
C ALA A 277 6.43 9.95 3.48
N ALA A 278 6.33 8.80 2.81
CA ALA A 278 5.20 8.51 1.93
C ALA A 278 3.88 8.44 2.71
N TYR A 279 3.89 7.83 3.90
CA TYR A 279 2.73 7.81 4.80
C TYR A 279 2.37 9.21 5.30
N ALA A 280 3.37 10.01 5.70
CA ALA A 280 3.15 11.40 6.10
C ALA A 280 2.61 12.26 4.95
N ALA A 281 3.13 12.11 3.74
CA ALA A 281 2.66 12.82 2.57
C ALA A 281 1.19 12.44 2.21
N ARG A 282 0.82 11.15 2.38
CA ARG A 282 -0.59 10.70 2.28
C ARG A 282 -1.46 11.39 3.34
N TYR A 283 -1.01 11.40 4.58
CA TYR A 283 -1.72 12.06 5.68
C TYR A 283 -1.97 13.54 5.41
N VAL A 284 -0.95 14.26 4.92
CA VAL A 284 -1.06 15.67 4.51
C VAL A 284 -2.09 15.84 3.40
N ALA A 285 -1.94 15.10 2.29
CA ALA A 285 -2.83 15.21 1.13
C ALA A 285 -4.29 14.90 1.51
N LYS A 286 -4.49 13.85 2.32
CA LYS A 286 -5.83 13.46 2.78
C LYS A 286 -6.49 14.54 3.64
N ASN A 287 -5.77 15.16 4.56
CA ASN A 287 -6.27 16.24 5.39
C ASN A 287 -6.61 17.50 4.59
N ILE A 288 -5.85 17.84 3.55
CA ILE A 288 -6.17 18.98 2.66
C ILE A 288 -7.49 18.75 1.91
N VAL A 289 -7.70 17.56 1.36
CA VAL A 289 -8.95 17.22 0.65
C VAL A 289 -10.11 17.12 1.65
N ALA A 290 -9.92 16.47 2.79
CA ALA A 290 -10.93 16.38 3.85
C ALA A 290 -11.33 17.74 4.42
N ALA A 291 -10.40 18.71 4.47
CA ALA A 291 -10.68 20.11 4.85
C ALA A 291 -11.53 20.84 3.80
N GLY A 292 -11.81 20.21 2.66
CA GLY A 292 -12.53 20.82 1.53
C GLY A 292 -11.76 21.95 0.85
N LEU A 293 -10.43 22.01 1.01
CA LEU A 293 -9.56 23.03 0.41
C LEU A 293 -9.23 22.73 -1.05
N ALA A 294 -9.35 21.49 -1.47
CA ALA A 294 -9.19 21.04 -2.85
C ALA A 294 -9.96 19.73 -3.08
N THR A 295 -10.23 19.35 -4.32
CA THR A 295 -10.79 18.04 -4.67
C THR A 295 -9.69 17.03 -5.03
N LYS A 296 -8.48 17.52 -5.32
CA LYS A 296 -7.26 16.72 -5.55
C LYS A 296 -6.08 17.40 -4.87
N CYS A 297 -5.22 16.61 -4.28
CA CYS A 297 -3.99 17.12 -3.67
C CYS A 297 -2.85 16.13 -3.87
N LEU A 298 -1.76 16.60 -4.46
CA LEU A 298 -0.50 15.90 -4.58
C LEU A 298 0.54 16.61 -3.71
N VAL A 299 1.22 15.85 -2.89
CA VAL A 299 2.31 16.32 -2.02
C VAL A 299 3.59 15.59 -2.40
N GLN A 300 4.69 16.32 -2.61
CA GLN A 300 6.03 15.76 -2.71
C GLN A 300 6.87 16.23 -1.54
N VAL A 301 7.61 15.31 -0.94
CA VAL A 301 8.63 15.61 0.06
C VAL A 301 9.95 14.97 -0.38
N SER A 302 11.09 15.63 -0.08
CA SER A 302 12.41 15.08 -0.41
C SER A 302 13.37 15.26 0.74
N TYR A 303 14.34 14.34 0.83
CA TYR A 303 15.34 14.30 1.91
C TYR A 303 16.74 14.07 1.34
N ALA A 304 17.75 14.51 2.11
CA ALA A 304 19.14 14.12 1.97
C ALA A 304 19.53 13.20 3.13
N ILE A 305 20.39 12.22 2.87
CA ILE A 305 20.88 11.31 3.91
C ILE A 305 21.52 12.10 5.06
N GLY A 306 21.21 11.72 6.29
CA GLY A 306 21.78 12.36 7.50
C GLY A 306 21.24 13.75 7.83
N VAL A 307 20.26 14.29 7.07
CA VAL A 307 19.65 15.60 7.30
C VAL A 307 18.23 15.41 7.82
N ALA A 308 17.88 16.10 8.91
CA ALA A 308 16.57 15.96 9.54
C ALA A 308 15.48 16.72 8.78
N ARG A 309 15.74 17.91 8.29
CA ARG A 309 14.73 18.71 7.59
C ARG A 309 14.57 18.25 6.14
N PRO A 310 13.32 18.18 5.64
CA PRO A 310 13.10 17.97 4.21
C PRO A 310 13.87 18.99 3.37
N THR A 311 14.47 18.56 2.27
CA THR A 311 15.13 19.46 1.30
C THR A 311 14.12 20.24 0.47
N SER A 312 12.93 19.68 0.27
CA SER A 312 11.79 20.37 -0.34
C SER A 312 10.47 19.78 0.12
N VAL A 313 9.43 20.63 0.13
CA VAL A 313 8.03 20.25 0.31
C VAL A 313 7.24 20.99 -0.77
N MET A 314 6.60 20.25 -1.65
CA MET A 314 5.73 20.79 -2.70
C MET A 314 4.30 20.29 -2.47
N VAL A 315 3.33 21.20 -2.58
CA VAL A 315 1.91 20.87 -2.60
C VAL A 315 1.33 21.39 -3.91
N THR A 316 0.57 20.56 -4.61
CA THR A 316 -0.21 21.01 -5.78
C THR A 316 -1.61 20.42 -5.76
N THR A 317 -2.58 21.27 -6.03
CA THR A 317 -3.99 20.90 -6.08
C THR A 317 -4.45 20.63 -7.52
N GLN A 318 -3.55 20.67 -8.49
CA GLN A 318 -3.86 20.48 -9.91
C GLN A 318 -5.00 21.39 -10.40
N GLY A 319 -5.04 22.62 -9.90
CA GLY A 319 -6.06 23.62 -10.28
C GLY A 319 -7.41 23.48 -9.56
N THR A 320 -7.54 22.56 -8.58
CA THR A 320 -8.78 22.37 -7.82
C THR A 320 -8.79 23.11 -6.48
N GLY A 321 -7.70 23.81 -6.13
CA GLY A 321 -7.53 24.50 -4.85
C GLY A 321 -8.46 25.70 -4.68
N LYS A 322 -8.97 25.90 -3.47
CA LYS A 322 -9.72 27.09 -3.06
C LYS A 322 -8.81 28.24 -2.61
N ILE A 323 -7.56 27.93 -2.31
CA ILE A 323 -6.48 28.87 -2.01
C ILE A 323 -5.27 28.46 -2.85
N SER A 324 -4.24 29.30 -2.93
CA SER A 324 -3.06 29.00 -3.75
C SER A 324 -2.25 27.84 -3.18
N ASP A 325 -1.53 27.15 -4.06
CA ASP A 325 -0.67 26.01 -3.69
C ASP A 325 0.48 26.47 -2.77
N GLU A 326 0.97 27.72 -2.93
CA GLU A 326 1.96 28.31 -2.02
C GLU A 326 1.40 28.46 -0.60
N LYS A 327 0.17 28.96 -0.48
CA LYS A 327 -0.49 29.10 0.83
C LYS A 327 -0.75 27.74 1.48
N LEU A 328 -1.10 26.72 0.71
CA LEU A 328 -1.23 25.34 1.19
C LEU A 328 0.13 24.82 1.70
N SER A 329 1.22 25.07 0.98
CA SER A 329 2.57 24.66 1.39
C SER A 329 2.98 25.30 2.74
N GLU A 330 2.66 26.59 2.97
CA GLU A 330 2.87 27.25 4.27
C GLU A 330 2.06 26.57 5.38
N LEU A 331 0.80 26.27 5.14
CA LEU A 331 -0.05 25.59 6.11
C LEU A 331 0.46 24.18 6.43
N VAL A 332 0.94 23.46 5.44
CA VAL A 332 1.55 22.13 5.65
C VAL A 332 2.75 22.23 6.58
N LEU A 333 3.68 23.15 6.32
CA LEU A 333 4.84 23.34 7.19
C LEU A 333 4.49 23.80 8.62
N LYS A 334 3.33 24.47 8.78
CA LYS A 334 2.82 24.89 10.09
C LYS A 334 2.19 23.73 10.90
N HIS A 335 1.45 22.84 10.23
CA HIS A 335 0.60 21.83 10.88
C HIS A 335 1.23 20.45 10.98
N PHE A 336 2.26 20.16 10.16
CA PHE A 336 2.87 18.83 10.06
C PHE A 336 4.38 18.89 10.26
N ASP A 337 4.88 18.12 11.20
CA ASP A 337 6.33 17.94 11.37
C ASP A 337 6.81 16.83 10.43
N LEU A 338 7.43 17.24 9.33
CA LEU A 338 7.92 16.33 8.30
C LEU A 338 9.38 15.90 8.49
N ARG A 339 9.99 16.18 9.65
CA ARG A 339 11.28 15.59 10.02
C ARG A 339 11.08 14.10 10.32
N PRO A 340 12.06 13.21 10.05
CA PRO A 340 11.90 11.75 10.28
C PRO A 340 11.38 11.41 11.69
N LYS A 341 11.95 11.99 12.74
CA LYS A 341 11.49 11.82 14.13
C LYS A 341 10.07 12.35 14.33
N GLY A 342 9.78 13.53 13.77
CA GLY A 342 8.46 14.15 13.83
C GLY A 342 7.37 13.27 13.20
N ILE A 343 7.64 12.70 12.03
CA ILE A 343 6.74 11.77 11.34
C ILE A 343 6.48 10.52 12.21
N ILE A 344 7.53 9.91 12.74
CA ILE A 344 7.42 8.72 13.59
C ILE A 344 6.52 8.98 14.80
N GLN A 345 6.68 10.14 15.44
CA GLN A 345 5.88 10.53 16.60
C GLN A 345 4.45 10.90 16.21
N MET A 346 4.27 11.71 15.16
CA MET A 346 2.97 12.19 14.69
C MET A 346 2.04 11.03 14.26
N LEU A 347 2.61 10.01 13.62
CA LEU A 347 1.87 8.85 13.12
C LEU A 347 2.00 7.61 14.01
N ASP A 348 2.70 7.69 15.16
CA ASP A 348 2.92 6.58 16.10
C ASP A 348 3.37 5.29 15.41
N LEU A 349 4.47 5.37 14.63
CA LEU A 349 4.92 4.31 13.73
C LEU A 349 5.77 3.22 14.40
N LEU A 350 6.17 3.35 15.68
CA LEU A 350 6.98 2.34 16.38
C LEU A 350 6.10 1.21 16.96
N ARG A 351 5.18 0.71 16.17
CA ARG A 351 4.24 -0.37 16.52
C ARG A 351 4.30 -1.49 15.51
N PRO A 352 3.99 -2.75 15.89
CA PRO A 352 3.88 -3.87 14.93
C PRO A 352 2.55 -3.81 14.17
N ILE A 353 2.49 -2.97 13.13
CA ILE A 353 1.28 -2.66 12.33
C ILE A 353 1.47 -2.94 10.84
N TYR A 354 2.66 -3.39 10.44
CA TYR A 354 3.11 -3.37 9.05
C TYR A 354 2.68 -4.57 8.22
N GLU A 355 2.60 -5.78 8.79
CA GLU A 355 2.14 -6.96 8.05
C GLU A 355 0.78 -6.76 7.40
N LYS A 356 -0.14 -6.05 8.07
CA LYS A 356 -1.48 -5.74 7.54
C LYS A 356 -1.45 -4.79 6.34
N THR A 357 -0.43 -3.95 6.21
CA THR A 357 -0.31 -3.00 5.09
C THR A 357 0.11 -3.67 3.79
N ALA A 358 0.76 -4.81 3.88
CA ALA A 358 1.47 -5.46 2.78
C ALA A 358 0.56 -6.13 1.73
N ALA A 359 -0.76 -6.05 1.87
CA ALA A 359 -1.73 -6.49 0.87
C ALA A 359 -2.91 -5.51 0.80
N TYR A 360 -3.51 -5.37 -0.38
CA TYR A 360 -4.68 -4.52 -0.65
C TYR A 360 -4.43 -3.01 -0.58
N GLY A 361 -3.18 -2.57 -0.77
CA GLY A 361 -2.73 -1.19 -0.73
C GLY A 361 -2.41 -0.69 0.67
N HIS A 362 -1.48 0.26 0.76
CA HIS A 362 -1.09 0.90 2.02
C HIS A 362 -1.99 2.09 2.37
N PHE A 363 -2.77 2.59 1.41
CA PHE A 363 -3.61 3.78 1.53
C PHE A 363 -5.08 3.48 1.23
N GLY A 364 -5.97 4.35 1.74
CA GLY A 364 -7.41 4.20 1.55
C GLY A 364 -8.02 3.07 2.39
N ARG A 365 -7.50 2.86 3.57
CA ARG A 365 -7.87 1.81 4.51
C ARG A 365 -8.54 2.41 5.76
N ASP A 366 -9.45 1.65 6.36
CA ASP A 366 -10.25 2.10 7.52
C ASP A 366 -9.79 1.48 8.85
N GLU A 367 -8.67 0.73 8.85
CA GLU A 367 -8.10 0.15 10.06
C GLU A 367 -7.60 1.24 11.02
N PRO A 368 -8.01 1.23 12.29
CA PRO A 368 -7.71 2.30 13.25
C PRO A 368 -6.21 2.46 13.56
N GLU A 369 -5.41 1.42 13.34
CA GLU A 369 -3.97 1.47 13.50
C GLU A 369 -3.25 2.23 12.37
N PHE A 370 -3.91 2.49 11.24
CA PHE A 370 -3.36 3.21 10.08
C PHE A 370 -3.55 4.71 10.25
N THR A 371 -2.79 5.30 11.15
CA THR A 371 -2.89 6.70 11.59
C THR A 371 -2.72 7.72 10.48
N TRP A 372 -2.05 7.36 9.38
CA TRP A 372 -1.91 8.22 8.19
C TRP A 372 -3.20 8.38 7.39
N GLU A 373 -4.24 7.63 7.72
CA GLU A 373 -5.57 7.78 7.15
C GLU A 373 -6.49 8.69 7.98
N ALA A 374 -6.04 9.18 9.16
CA ALA A 374 -6.81 10.11 9.99
C ALA A 374 -6.97 11.49 9.30
N THR A 375 -8.09 12.16 9.59
CA THR A 375 -8.41 13.50 9.06
C THR A 375 -8.54 14.55 10.19
N ASP A 376 -7.87 14.31 11.29
CA ASP A 376 -7.91 15.11 12.52
C ASP A 376 -7.36 16.54 12.36
N LYS A 377 -6.54 16.80 11.34
CA LYS A 377 -6.01 18.13 11.00
C LYS A 377 -6.93 18.95 10.09
N ALA A 378 -7.94 18.33 9.48
CA ALA A 378 -8.79 18.97 8.47
C ALA A 378 -9.47 20.26 8.97
N LEU A 379 -10.04 20.25 10.17
CA LEU A 379 -10.70 21.43 10.74
C LEU A 379 -9.72 22.58 11.03
N ALA A 380 -8.54 22.28 11.54
CA ALA A 380 -7.52 23.28 11.80
C ALA A 380 -6.99 23.90 10.50
N LEU A 381 -6.75 23.08 9.46
CA LEU A 381 -6.35 23.55 8.13
C LEU A 381 -7.42 24.45 7.51
N ALA A 382 -8.70 24.07 7.57
CA ALA A 382 -9.79 24.89 7.05
C ALA A 382 -9.90 26.24 7.77
N ALA A 383 -9.74 26.26 9.09
CA ALA A 383 -9.77 27.50 9.89
C ALA A 383 -8.62 28.45 9.51
N ASP A 384 -7.38 27.93 9.43
CA ASP A 384 -6.19 28.72 9.11
C ASP A 384 -6.16 29.18 7.62
N ALA A 385 -6.83 28.43 6.75
CA ALA A 385 -7.03 28.82 5.36
C ALA A 385 -8.06 29.98 5.18
N GLY A 386 -8.75 30.39 6.25
CA GLY A 386 -9.82 31.38 6.18
C GLY A 386 -11.09 30.89 5.50
N ALA A 387 -11.26 29.56 5.37
CA ALA A 387 -12.48 28.97 4.83
C ALA A 387 -13.62 29.18 5.85
N ARG A 388 -14.65 29.94 5.45
CA ARG A 388 -15.84 30.16 6.29
C ARG A 388 -16.49 28.81 6.64
N LYS A 389 -16.91 28.63 7.89
CA LYS A 389 -17.77 27.52 8.34
C LYS A 389 -19.01 27.44 7.45
N GLY A 390 -19.01 26.52 6.47
CA GLY A 390 -20.13 26.43 5.51
C GLY A 390 -20.15 25.18 4.65
N ALA A 391 -19.14 24.33 4.73
CA ALA A 391 -19.16 23.02 4.05
C ALA A 391 -19.18 21.92 5.13
N ALA A 392 -20.29 21.19 5.22
CA ALA A 392 -20.44 20.06 6.11
C ALA A 392 -19.33 19.04 5.83
N VAL A 393 -18.49 18.81 6.82
CA VAL A 393 -17.62 17.63 6.88
C VAL A 393 -18.55 16.44 7.07
N THR A 394 -18.86 15.71 6.01
CA THR A 394 -19.51 14.39 6.14
C THR A 394 -18.46 13.42 6.67
N ALA A 395 -18.69 12.96 7.89
CA ALA A 395 -17.96 11.89 8.55
C ALA A 395 -18.22 10.54 7.84
#